data_913c764e55692e97c0fd3bb98c57d744
#
_entry.id   913c764e55692e97c0fd3bb98c57d744
#
_cell.length_a   1.000
_cell.length_b   1.000
_cell.length_c   1.000
_cell.angle_alpha   90.00
_cell.angle_beta   90.00
_cell.angle_gamma   90.00
#
_symmetry.space_group_name_H-M   'P 1'
#
loop_
_entity.id
_entity.type
_entity.pdbx_description
1 polymer ?
#
loop_
_entity_poly.entity_id
_entity_poly.type
_entity_poly.pdbx_seq_one_letter_code
_entity_poly.pdbx_strand_id
1 'polypeptide(L)'
;MVNGLIAYLLSPKAEELRRHFIFRIVPMLNPDGVIYGNYRCSLLGCDLNRKWDKPNKYLHPPIYYAKNIIRHLQQERKVVLFCDLHGHSRKQNAFFYGCCYKNYEHEGRIKNAHLRIIPLMCCQKNELFKLKGCRFRLERGRESTARVAIFKEFNIMNSFTLECSFFGKENNVKKKAIDKHDPFAALKQ
;
A
#
# COMPACT_ATOMS: atom_id res chain seq x y z
N MET A 1 0.63 -8.10 -9.21
CA MET A 1 1.64 -7.09 -8.78
C MET A 1 2.97 -7.74 -8.42
N VAL A 2 3.04 -8.63 -7.44
CA VAL A 2 4.32 -9.20 -6.95
C VAL A 2 5.12 -9.87 -8.06
N ASN A 3 4.52 -10.75 -8.87
CA ASN A 3 5.22 -11.41 -9.98
C ASN A 3 5.83 -10.41 -10.98
N GLY A 4 5.07 -9.36 -11.35
CA GLY A 4 5.58 -8.31 -12.24
C GLY A 4 6.74 -7.51 -11.62
N LEU A 5 6.67 -7.23 -10.32
CA LEU A 5 7.76 -6.58 -9.59
C LEU A 5 9.02 -7.45 -9.58
N ILE A 6 8.89 -8.74 -9.27
CA ILE A 6 10.02 -9.70 -9.26
C ILE A 6 10.62 -9.82 -10.67
N ALA A 7 9.78 -10.01 -11.69
CA ALA A 7 10.26 -10.10 -13.07
C ALA A 7 11.01 -8.83 -13.51
N TYR A 8 10.51 -7.65 -13.15
CA TYR A 8 11.21 -6.39 -13.41
C TYR A 8 12.54 -6.31 -12.66
N LEU A 9 12.56 -6.63 -11.38
CA LEU A 9 13.77 -6.58 -10.56
C LEU A 9 14.85 -7.56 -11.01
N LEU A 10 14.48 -8.68 -11.62
CA LEU A 10 15.42 -9.65 -12.18
C LEU A 10 15.89 -9.27 -13.60
N SER A 11 15.22 -8.33 -14.26
CA SER A 11 15.58 -7.90 -15.60
C SER A 11 16.84 -7.01 -15.63
N PRO A 12 17.53 -6.92 -16.78
CA PRO A 12 18.64 -5.97 -16.95
C PRO A 12 18.24 -4.50 -16.68
N LYS A 13 16.98 -4.15 -16.91
CA LYS A 13 16.46 -2.78 -16.69
C LYS A 13 16.54 -2.32 -15.23
N ALA A 14 16.59 -3.25 -14.29
CA ALA A 14 16.68 -2.96 -12.86
C ALA A 14 18.11 -3.11 -12.29
N GLU A 15 19.12 -3.28 -13.13
CA GLU A 15 20.50 -3.48 -12.69
C GLU A 15 20.97 -2.35 -11.78
N GLU A 16 20.78 -1.10 -12.21
CA GLU A 16 21.16 0.08 -11.44
C GLU A 16 20.46 0.15 -10.07
N LEU A 17 19.17 -0.21 -10.02
CA LEU A 17 18.44 -0.29 -8.76
C LEU A 17 19.05 -1.35 -7.82
N ARG A 18 19.44 -2.51 -8.36
CA ARG A 18 20.06 -3.58 -7.56
C ARG A 18 21.47 -3.24 -7.08
N ARG A 19 22.17 -2.33 -7.74
CA ARG A 19 23.48 -1.83 -7.26
C ARG A 19 23.33 -0.96 -6.01
N HIS A 20 22.21 -0.21 -5.91
CA HIS A 20 21.99 0.73 -4.82
C HIS A 20 21.10 0.21 -3.70
N PHE A 21 20.20 -0.75 -4.01
CA PHE A 21 19.19 -1.20 -3.08
C PHE A 21 19.14 -2.72 -2.98
N ILE A 22 18.90 -3.21 -1.77
CA ILE A 22 18.54 -4.60 -1.51
C ILE A 22 17.01 -4.67 -1.38
N PHE A 23 16.42 -5.57 -2.17
CA PHE A 23 14.97 -5.82 -2.16
C PHE A 23 14.69 -7.07 -1.34
N ARG A 24 13.85 -6.94 -0.33
CA ARG A 24 13.31 -8.06 0.44
C ARG A 24 11.83 -8.17 0.12
N ILE A 25 11.42 -9.28 -0.45
CA ILE A 25 10.04 -9.50 -0.91
C ILE A 25 9.47 -10.70 -0.15
N VAL A 26 8.35 -10.48 0.54
CA VAL A 26 7.52 -11.52 1.10
C VAL A 26 6.33 -11.70 0.15
N PRO A 27 6.33 -12.74 -0.69
CA PRO A 27 5.37 -12.82 -1.79
C PRO A 27 3.93 -13.07 -1.33
N MET A 28 3.75 -13.67 -0.14
CA MET A 28 2.45 -14.03 0.39
C MET A 28 2.48 -14.04 1.92
N LEU A 29 1.67 -13.18 2.54
CA LEU A 29 1.59 -13.06 4.01
C LEU A 29 0.47 -13.89 4.64
N ASN A 30 -0.48 -14.40 3.85
CA ASN A 30 -1.56 -15.26 4.31
C ASN A 30 -1.70 -16.50 3.41
N PRO A 31 -0.70 -17.39 3.37
CA PRO A 31 -0.73 -18.57 2.50
C PRO A 31 -1.92 -19.48 2.82
N ASP A 32 -2.22 -19.68 4.09
CA ASP A 32 -3.33 -20.53 4.51
C ASP A 32 -4.67 -19.97 4.02
N GLY A 33 -4.91 -18.66 4.21
CA GLY A 33 -6.14 -18.04 3.73
C GLY A 33 -6.28 -18.09 2.21
N VAL A 34 -5.18 -17.99 1.47
CA VAL A 34 -5.18 -18.11 0.00
C VAL A 34 -5.51 -19.54 -0.42
N ILE A 35 -4.91 -20.55 0.20
CA ILE A 35 -5.12 -21.97 -0.12
C ILE A 35 -6.58 -22.37 0.15
N TYR A 36 -7.14 -21.94 1.28
CA TYR A 36 -8.53 -22.24 1.65
C TYR A 36 -9.57 -21.30 1.03
N GLY A 37 -9.14 -20.30 0.28
CA GLY A 37 -10.05 -19.35 -0.40
C GLY A 37 -10.69 -18.33 0.54
N ASN A 38 -10.11 -18.08 1.70
CA ASN A 38 -10.60 -17.06 2.62
C ASN A 38 -10.36 -15.66 2.02
N TYR A 39 -11.40 -14.85 1.99
CA TYR A 39 -11.29 -13.50 1.43
C TYR A 39 -10.22 -12.65 2.14
N ARG A 40 -10.06 -12.81 3.47
CA ARG A 40 -9.21 -11.92 4.26
C ARG A 40 -8.55 -12.61 5.45
N CYS A 41 -9.24 -13.56 6.06
CA CYS A 41 -8.83 -14.13 7.33
C CYS A 41 -7.82 -15.26 7.15
N SER A 42 -6.92 -15.42 8.13
CA SER A 42 -6.12 -16.62 8.32
C SER A 42 -7.01 -17.81 8.76
N LEU A 43 -6.43 -19.00 8.93
CA LEU A 43 -7.14 -20.16 9.48
C LEU A 43 -7.75 -19.90 10.86
N LEU A 44 -7.19 -18.98 11.63
CA LEU A 44 -7.71 -18.58 12.94
C LEU A 44 -8.87 -17.57 12.86
N GLY A 45 -9.42 -17.32 11.66
CA GLY A 45 -10.52 -16.39 11.48
C GLY A 45 -10.15 -14.92 11.72
N CYS A 46 -8.86 -14.57 11.75
CA CYS A 46 -8.43 -13.20 12.03
C CYS A 46 -7.85 -12.50 10.78
N ASP A 47 -8.16 -11.22 10.63
CA ASP A 47 -7.49 -10.35 9.66
C ASP A 47 -6.06 -10.04 10.13
N LEU A 48 -5.09 -10.64 9.44
CA LEU A 48 -3.66 -10.47 9.77
C LEU A 48 -3.21 -9.01 9.65
N ASN A 49 -3.86 -8.21 8.78
CA ASN A 49 -3.56 -6.77 8.68
C ASN A 49 -4.21 -5.92 9.81
N ARG A 50 -4.62 -6.57 10.90
CA ARG A 50 -5.01 -5.95 12.18
C ARG A 50 -4.17 -6.43 13.34
N LYS A 51 -3.03 -7.08 13.05
CA LYS A 51 -2.18 -7.72 14.06
C LYS A 51 -0.72 -7.23 14.02
N TRP A 52 -0.44 -6.16 13.27
CA TRP A 52 0.93 -5.66 13.09
C TRP A 52 1.48 -4.89 14.30
N ASP A 53 0.64 -4.32 15.13
CA ASP A 53 1.07 -3.67 16.37
C ASP A 53 1.63 -4.68 17.38
N LYS A 54 0.90 -5.74 17.66
CA LYS A 54 1.26 -6.78 18.66
C LYS A 54 1.05 -8.19 18.10
N PRO A 55 1.85 -8.63 17.11
CA PRO A 55 1.70 -9.97 16.57
C PRO A 55 2.14 -11.02 17.59
N ASN A 56 1.33 -12.06 17.75
CA ASN A 56 1.70 -13.24 18.55
C ASN A 56 2.45 -14.23 17.66
N LYS A 57 3.56 -14.81 18.17
CA LYS A 57 4.40 -15.75 17.44
C LYS A 57 3.66 -17.00 16.95
N TYR A 58 2.71 -17.50 17.74
CA TYR A 58 1.98 -18.73 17.44
C TYR A 58 0.65 -18.47 16.71
N LEU A 59 -0.03 -17.38 17.02
CA LEU A 59 -1.32 -17.05 16.41
C LEU A 59 -1.20 -16.24 15.09
N HIS A 60 -0.10 -15.47 14.95
CA HIS A 60 0.11 -14.61 13.79
C HIS A 60 1.54 -14.77 13.24
N PRO A 61 2.03 -16.02 13.02
CA PRO A 61 3.43 -16.26 12.68
C PRO A 61 3.91 -15.47 11.45
N PRO A 62 3.16 -15.35 10.34
CA PRO A 62 3.64 -14.59 9.19
C PRO A 62 3.96 -13.12 9.54
N ILE A 63 3.11 -12.48 10.33
CA ILE A 63 3.30 -11.08 10.73
C ILE A 63 4.44 -10.96 11.74
N TYR A 64 4.50 -11.88 12.70
CA TYR A 64 5.56 -11.89 13.71
C TYR A 64 6.94 -11.99 13.05
N TYR A 65 7.12 -12.93 12.13
CA TYR A 65 8.39 -13.14 11.45
C TYR A 65 8.70 -12.01 10.45
N ALA A 66 7.71 -11.49 9.73
CA ALA A 66 7.90 -10.33 8.85
C ALA A 66 8.39 -9.09 9.62
N LYS A 67 7.83 -8.83 10.81
CA LYS A 67 8.34 -7.75 11.70
C LYS A 67 9.75 -8.01 12.19
N ASN A 68 10.08 -9.25 12.53
CA ASN A 68 11.44 -9.60 12.97
C ASN A 68 12.46 -9.40 11.86
N ILE A 69 12.14 -9.77 10.61
CA ILE A 69 13.00 -9.48 9.44
C ILE A 69 13.30 -7.98 9.36
N ILE A 70 12.27 -7.12 9.48
CA ILE A 70 12.46 -5.66 9.43
C ILE A 70 13.37 -5.20 10.57
N ARG A 71 13.17 -5.72 11.79
CA ARG A 71 13.98 -5.37 12.97
C ARG A 71 15.45 -5.73 12.77
N HIS A 72 15.74 -6.91 12.25
CA HIS A 72 17.12 -7.32 11.94
C HIS A 72 17.73 -6.47 10.82
N LEU A 73 16.99 -6.22 9.76
CA LEU A 73 17.48 -5.38 8.67
C LEU A 73 17.85 -3.97 9.14
N GLN A 74 17.10 -3.38 10.09
CA GLN A 74 17.42 -2.06 10.61
C GLN A 74 18.67 -2.02 11.49
N GLN A 75 19.11 -3.13 12.02
CA GLN A 75 20.38 -3.23 12.76
C GLN A 75 21.58 -3.17 11.82
N GLU A 76 21.43 -3.66 10.58
CA GLU A 76 22.50 -3.72 9.60
C GLU A 76 22.52 -2.51 8.66
N ARG A 77 21.35 -1.99 8.32
CA ARG A 77 21.19 -0.94 7.32
C ARG A 77 19.87 -0.20 7.43
N LYS A 78 19.80 0.97 6.82
CA LYS A 78 18.57 1.76 6.75
C LYS A 78 17.53 1.08 5.85
N VAL A 79 16.34 0.79 6.38
CA VAL A 79 15.17 0.43 5.57
C VAL A 79 14.53 1.71 5.06
N VAL A 80 14.61 1.96 3.75
CA VAL A 80 14.18 3.23 3.13
C VAL A 80 12.72 3.23 2.69
N LEU A 81 12.16 2.03 2.45
CA LEU A 81 10.79 1.85 1.98
C LEU A 81 10.19 0.55 2.52
N PHE A 82 8.98 0.63 3.02
CA PHE A 82 8.09 -0.51 3.25
C PHE A 82 6.83 -0.33 2.40
N CYS A 83 6.45 -1.35 1.65
CA CYS A 83 5.27 -1.32 0.79
C CYS A 83 4.47 -2.60 0.91
N ASP A 84 3.25 -2.48 1.43
CA ASP A 84 2.26 -3.56 1.54
C ASP A 84 1.35 -3.53 0.29
N LEU A 85 1.37 -4.60 -0.50
CA LEU A 85 0.68 -4.66 -1.80
C LEU A 85 -0.72 -5.26 -1.63
N HIS A 86 -1.74 -4.47 -1.96
CA HIS A 86 -3.14 -4.81 -1.79
C HIS A 86 -3.94 -4.75 -3.10
N GLY A 87 -4.98 -5.56 -3.18
CA GLY A 87 -6.06 -5.42 -4.16
C GLY A 87 -7.21 -4.61 -3.58
N HIS A 88 -7.84 -3.76 -4.37
CA HIS A 88 -8.94 -2.88 -3.96
C HIS A 88 -10.22 -3.14 -4.76
N SER A 89 -11.34 -3.36 -4.05
CA SER A 89 -12.62 -3.79 -4.62
C SER A 89 -13.65 -2.67 -4.86
N ARG A 90 -13.29 -1.40 -4.64
CA ARG A 90 -14.25 -0.27 -4.76
C ARG A 90 -13.81 0.84 -5.69
N LYS A 91 -12.52 1.20 -5.65
CA LYS A 91 -11.95 2.28 -6.47
C LYS A 91 -11.24 1.68 -7.68
N GLN A 92 -11.28 2.40 -8.79
CA GLN A 92 -10.47 2.12 -9.96
C GLN A 92 -9.05 2.68 -9.79
N ASN A 93 -8.16 2.35 -10.72
CA ASN A 93 -6.77 2.79 -10.77
C ASN A 93 -5.89 2.21 -9.65
N ALA A 94 -4.70 2.79 -9.48
CA ALA A 94 -3.79 2.50 -8.38
C ALA A 94 -3.55 3.76 -7.55
N PHE A 95 -3.38 3.59 -6.24
CA PHE A 95 -3.18 4.71 -5.31
C PHE A 95 -2.51 4.22 -4.03
N PHE A 96 -2.02 5.15 -3.22
CA PHE A 96 -1.35 4.85 -1.98
C PHE A 96 -2.15 5.29 -0.76
N TYR A 97 -2.13 4.45 0.27
CA TYR A 97 -2.36 4.89 1.63
C TYR A 97 -0.99 5.01 2.33
N GLY A 98 -0.71 6.18 2.85
CA GLY A 98 0.49 6.47 3.61
C GLY A 98 0.19 6.81 5.07
N CYS A 99 1.16 7.46 5.71
CA CYS A 99 1.06 7.97 7.07
C CYS A 99 1.26 9.49 7.07
N CYS A 100 1.03 10.13 8.20
CA CYS A 100 1.38 11.54 8.42
C CYS A 100 1.79 11.76 9.88
N TYR A 101 2.63 12.75 10.08
CA TYR A 101 2.95 13.27 11.38
C TYR A 101 1.82 14.21 11.84
N LYS A 102 1.47 14.13 13.12
CA LYS A 102 0.41 14.97 13.71
C LYS A 102 0.86 16.41 13.97
N ASN A 103 2.17 16.64 14.01
CA ASN A 103 2.71 17.98 14.19
C ASN A 103 2.54 18.77 12.88
N TYR A 104 1.83 19.89 12.96
CA TYR A 104 1.57 20.83 11.85
C TYR A 104 2.47 22.07 11.89
N GLU A 105 3.47 22.12 12.77
CA GLU A 105 4.53 23.09 12.73
C GLU A 105 5.38 22.95 11.48
N HIS A 106 6.27 23.90 11.24
CA HIS A 106 7.08 23.95 10.02
C HIS A 106 7.80 22.62 9.70
N GLU A 107 8.47 22.04 10.68
CA GLU A 107 9.17 20.74 10.51
C GLU A 107 8.23 19.59 10.17
N GLY A 108 7.08 19.52 10.85
CA GLY A 108 6.08 18.50 10.58
C GLY A 108 5.46 18.64 9.20
N ARG A 109 5.30 19.87 8.69
CA ARG A 109 4.83 20.11 7.31
C ARG A 109 5.84 19.63 6.28
N ILE A 110 7.15 19.89 6.48
CA ILE A 110 8.22 19.40 5.61
C ILE A 110 8.24 17.87 5.60
N LYS A 111 8.24 17.22 6.76
CA LYS A 111 8.17 15.76 6.87
C LYS A 111 6.95 15.19 6.14
N ASN A 112 5.79 15.81 6.31
CA ASN A 112 4.56 15.40 5.64
C ASN A 112 4.61 15.62 4.12
N ALA A 113 5.33 16.60 3.62
CA ALA A 113 5.57 16.78 2.18
C ALA A 113 6.46 15.64 1.65
N HIS A 114 7.54 15.28 2.34
CA HIS A 114 8.41 14.16 1.96
C HIS A 114 7.66 12.84 1.82
N LEU A 115 6.69 12.55 2.71
CA LEU A 115 5.87 11.35 2.62
C LEU A 115 5.04 11.23 1.33
N ARG A 116 4.88 12.31 0.58
CA ARG A 116 4.11 12.36 -0.66
C ARG A 116 4.96 12.25 -1.92
N ILE A 117 6.29 12.32 -1.81
CA ILE A 117 7.20 12.34 -2.97
C ILE A 117 7.06 11.06 -3.79
N ILE A 118 7.18 9.87 -3.19
CA ILE A 118 7.07 8.61 -3.93
C ILE A 118 5.71 8.46 -4.61
N PRO A 119 4.55 8.61 -3.92
CA PRO A 119 3.25 8.63 -4.56
C PRO A 119 3.10 9.64 -5.69
N LEU A 120 3.63 10.85 -5.53
CA LEU A 120 3.60 11.88 -6.56
C LEU A 120 4.41 11.47 -7.79
N MET A 121 5.62 10.97 -7.60
CA MET A 121 6.47 10.48 -8.69
C MET A 121 5.80 9.33 -9.44
N CYS A 122 5.16 8.39 -8.75
CA CYS A 122 4.39 7.32 -9.38
C CYS A 122 3.24 7.87 -10.23
N CYS A 123 2.52 8.88 -9.73
CA CYS A 123 1.43 9.52 -10.48
C CYS A 123 1.92 10.28 -11.72
N GLN A 124 3.12 10.87 -11.67
CA GLN A 124 3.73 11.55 -12.81
C GLN A 124 4.23 10.57 -13.89
N LYS A 125 4.70 9.40 -13.47
CA LYS A 125 5.29 8.38 -14.37
C LYS A 125 4.26 7.44 -14.98
N ASN A 126 3.12 7.24 -14.34
CA ASN A 126 2.13 6.28 -14.81
C ASN A 126 0.71 6.77 -14.49
N GLU A 127 -0.09 6.92 -15.54
CA GLU A 127 -1.48 7.40 -15.46
C GLU A 127 -2.43 6.48 -14.67
N LEU A 128 -2.05 5.22 -14.41
CA LEU A 128 -2.80 4.33 -13.53
C LEU A 128 -2.76 4.81 -12.08
N PHE A 129 -1.74 5.57 -11.68
CA PHE A 129 -1.68 6.14 -10.36
C PHE A 129 -2.44 7.45 -10.28
N LYS A 130 -3.34 7.58 -9.31
CA LYS A 130 -4.14 8.79 -9.10
C LYS A 130 -3.89 9.37 -7.71
N LEU A 131 -3.29 10.55 -7.66
CA LEU A 131 -3.01 11.25 -6.38
C LEU A 131 -4.29 11.54 -5.60
N LYS A 132 -5.39 11.83 -6.30
CA LYS A 132 -6.73 12.02 -5.70
C LYS A 132 -7.22 10.78 -4.93
N GLY A 133 -6.77 9.58 -5.32
CA GLY A 133 -7.06 8.32 -4.63
C GLY A 133 -6.25 8.14 -3.36
N CYS A 134 -5.07 8.78 -3.26
CA CYS A 134 -4.15 8.62 -2.14
C CYS A 134 -4.69 9.25 -0.85
N ARG A 135 -4.36 8.63 0.29
CA ARG A 135 -4.71 9.14 1.62
C ARG A 135 -3.52 8.95 2.56
N PHE A 136 -3.21 9.99 3.34
CA PHE A 136 -2.10 10.00 4.29
C PHE A 136 -2.56 10.17 5.74
N ARG A 137 -3.82 10.56 5.95
CA ARG A 137 -4.39 10.67 7.29
C ARG A 137 -4.56 9.28 7.92
N LEU A 138 -4.13 9.17 9.18
CA LEU A 138 -4.36 7.97 9.99
C LEU A 138 -5.83 7.91 10.41
N GLU A 139 -6.53 6.88 9.96
CA GLU A 139 -7.93 6.64 10.32
C GLU A 139 -8.00 5.86 11.64
N ARG A 140 -9.00 6.15 12.46
CA ARG A 140 -9.29 5.37 13.68
C ARG A 140 -9.53 3.90 13.33
N GLY A 141 -9.02 3.00 14.17
CA GLY A 141 -9.12 1.55 13.96
C GLY A 141 -8.19 0.99 12.87
N ARG A 142 -7.25 1.81 12.37
CA ARG A 142 -6.22 1.38 11.42
C ARG A 142 -4.81 1.38 12.02
N GLU A 143 -4.69 1.63 13.31
CA GLU A 143 -3.42 1.74 14.03
C GLU A 143 -2.60 0.45 13.97
N SER A 144 -3.28 -0.69 13.94
CA SER A 144 -2.68 -2.04 13.91
C SER A 144 -2.43 -2.59 12.49
N THR A 145 -2.62 -1.76 11.45
CA THR A 145 -2.28 -2.16 10.07
C THR A 145 -0.77 -2.09 9.82
N ALA A 146 -0.30 -2.87 8.83
CA ALA A 146 1.11 -2.95 8.46
C ALA A 146 1.78 -1.58 8.33
N ARG A 147 1.29 -0.73 7.42
CA ARG A 147 1.91 0.56 7.16
C ARG A 147 2.00 1.46 8.39
N VAL A 148 0.98 1.42 9.27
CA VAL A 148 0.95 2.30 10.45
C VAL A 148 1.87 1.77 11.54
N ALA A 149 1.84 0.46 11.80
CA ALA A 149 2.71 -0.16 12.78
C ALA A 149 4.20 0.01 12.39
N ILE A 150 4.53 -0.23 11.12
CA ILE A 150 5.90 -0.07 10.60
C ILE A 150 6.36 1.39 10.65
N PHE A 151 5.50 2.34 10.28
CA PHE A 151 5.81 3.77 10.39
C PHE A 151 6.11 4.18 11.83
N LYS A 152 5.27 3.75 12.79
CA LYS A 152 5.39 4.16 14.18
C LYS A 152 6.52 3.46 14.94
N GLU A 153 6.64 2.15 14.78
CA GLU A 153 7.55 1.32 15.58
C GLU A 153 8.99 1.40 15.04
N PHE A 154 9.14 1.41 13.73
CA PHE A 154 10.46 1.35 13.08
C PHE A 154 10.90 2.70 12.51
N ASN A 155 10.09 3.74 12.64
CA ASN A 155 10.35 5.06 12.07
C ASN A 155 10.70 5.03 10.57
N ILE A 156 10.11 4.07 9.83
CA ILE A 156 10.26 3.99 8.38
C ILE A 156 9.29 4.99 7.75
N MET A 157 9.84 6.14 7.35
CA MET A 157 9.07 7.26 6.81
C MET A 157 8.22 6.84 5.60
N ASN A 158 8.82 6.16 4.62
CA ASN A 158 8.14 5.68 3.43
C ASN A 158 7.45 4.34 3.69
N SER A 159 6.42 4.36 4.52
CA SER A 159 5.60 3.18 4.83
C SER A 159 4.24 3.31 4.17
N PHE A 160 3.96 2.47 3.17
CA PHE A 160 2.77 2.57 2.33
C PHE A 160 1.99 1.25 2.25
N THR A 161 0.68 1.38 2.04
CA THR A 161 -0.13 0.37 1.37
C THR A 161 -0.36 0.83 -0.07
N LEU A 162 0.06 0.03 -1.04
CA LEU A 162 -0.24 0.23 -2.45
C LEU A 162 -1.51 -0.54 -2.80
N GLU A 163 -2.55 0.17 -3.14
CA GLU A 163 -3.83 -0.38 -3.57
C GLU A 163 -3.90 -0.41 -5.10
N CYS A 164 -4.23 -1.56 -5.65
CA CYS A 164 -4.46 -1.73 -7.07
C CYS A 164 -5.87 -2.28 -7.31
N SER A 165 -6.65 -1.59 -8.13
CA SER A 165 -8.04 -1.95 -8.40
C SER A 165 -8.19 -3.32 -9.06
N PHE A 166 -9.21 -4.09 -8.65
CA PHE A 166 -9.67 -5.27 -9.38
C PHE A 166 -10.41 -4.92 -10.68
N PHE A 167 -10.89 -3.68 -10.82
CA PHE A 167 -11.66 -3.19 -11.96
C PHE A 167 -10.81 -2.45 -13.00
N GLY A 168 -9.50 -2.41 -12.82
CA GLY A 168 -8.57 -1.77 -13.76
C GLY A 168 -8.59 -0.24 -13.72
N LYS A 169 -8.25 0.33 -14.87
CA LYS A 169 -8.15 1.78 -15.06
C LYS A 169 -9.52 2.39 -15.27
N GLU A 170 -9.71 3.60 -14.70
CA GLU A 170 -10.86 4.44 -15.00
C GLU A 170 -10.87 4.80 -16.49
N ASN A 171 -11.93 4.42 -17.20
CA ASN A 171 -12.13 4.87 -18.57
C ASN A 171 -12.49 6.35 -18.53
N ASN A 172 -11.68 7.18 -19.16
CA ASN A 172 -11.97 8.60 -19.42
C ASN A 172 -13.07 8.72 -20.51
N VAL A 173 -14.17 8.00 -20.37
CA VAL A 173 -15.37 8.36 -21.09
C VAL A 173 -15.76 9.73 -20.53
N LYS A 174 -15.55 10.79 -21.31
CA LYS A 174 -16.10 12.11 -21.00
C LYS A 174 -17.55 11.85 -20.62
N LYS A 175 -17.94 12.05 -19.35
CA LYS A 175 -19.33 12.13 -18.97
C LYS A 175 -19.89 13.23 -19.88
N LYS A 176 -20.62 12.85 -20.93
CA LYS A 176 -21.48 13.79 -21.66
C LYS A 176 -22.29 14.44 -20.56
N ALA A 177 -22.21 15.75 -20.47
CA ALA A 177 -23.04 16.52 -19.54
C ALA A 177 -24.47 15.99 -19.73
N ILE A 178 -24.99 15.33 -18.69
CA ILE A 178 -26.41 14.93 -18.68
C ILE A 178 -27.14 16.24 -18.80
N ASP A 179 -27.83 16.42 -19.90
CA ASP A 179 -28.65 17.61 -20.14
C ASP A 179 -29.62 17.71 -19.00
N LYS A 180 -29.45 18.70 -18.13
CA LYS A 180 -30.25 18.89 -16.92
C LYS A 180 -31.73 19.14 -17.25
N HIS A 181 -32.07 19.25 -18.53
CA HIS A 181 -33.43 19.48 -19.04
C HIS A 181 -34.09 18.24 -19.66
N ASP A 182 -33.41 17.07 -19.69
CA ASP A 182 -34.07 15.82 -20.12
C ASP A 182 -34.59 15.06 -18.88
N PRO A 183 -35.91 15.13 -18.58
CA PRO A 183 -36.52 14.45 -17.44
C PRO A 183 -36.50 12.92 -17.59
N PHE A 184 -36.15 12.38 -18.75
CA PHE A 184 -36.09 10.95 -19.04
C PHE A 184 -34.67 10.40 -19.21
N ALA A 185 -33.64 11.22 -18.96
CA ALA A 185 -32.24 10.80 -19.10
C ALA A 185 -31.87 9.62 -18.19
N ALA A 186 -32.57 9.45 -17.07
CA ALA A 186 -32.36 8.37 -16.12
C ALA A 186 -32.92 7.00 -16.59
N LEU A 187 -33.78 6.96 -17.61
CA LEU A 187 -34.39 5.73 -18.13
C LEU A 187 -33.69 5.16 -19.37
N LYS A 188 -32.59 5.79 -19.81
CA LYS A 188 -31.80 5.39 -21.00
C LYS A 188 -30.49 4.70 -20.65
N GLN A 189 -30.33 4.23 -19.38
CA GLN A 189 -29.16 3.44 -18.94
C GLN A 189 -29.52 1.98 -18.77
#